data_ac591ed3ef9e2b7fac45ab7b5d316b21
#
_entry.id   ac591ed3ef9e2b7fac45ab7b5d316b21
#
_cell.length_a   1.000
_cell.length_b   1.000
_cell.length_c   1.000
_cell.angle_alpha   90.00
_cell.angle_beta   90.00
_cell.angle_gamma   90.00
#
_symmetry.space_group_name_H-M   'P 1'
#
loop_
_entity.id
_entity.type
_entity.pdbx_description
1 polymer ?
#
loop_
_entity_poly.entity_id
_entity_poly.type
_entity_poly.pdbx_seq_one_letter_code
_entity_poly.pdbx_strand_id
1 'polypeptide(L)'
;MTGTMDSASEYVNKWLIKANNDLKVAENEIKLPQEDMVTEAICFHSQQAVEKFLKAYLITKNVEFGKTHNLEFLLELCSKQDKDFGKIDVGNLSFYSVEVRYPNEFHIPSGDEAKSCIGIARRVKEVVLKKLEIGKSELNI
;
A
#
# COMPACT_ATOMS: atom_id res chain seq x y z
N MET A 1 13.35 5.68 27.23
CA MET A 1 12.41 5.94 27.23
C MET A 1 11.38 5.28 27.35
N THR A 2 10.57 5.66 27.50
CA THR A 2 9.56 5.02 27.79
C THR A 2 8.82 4.54 26.74
N GLY A 3 8.08 3.68 26.78
CA GLY A 3 7.35 3.08 25.80
C GLY A 3 6.08 3.75 25.38
N THR A 4 5.84 4.92 25.86
CA THR A 4 4.62 5.62 25.51
C THR A 4 4.76 6.32 24.17
N MET A 5 3.88 6.02 23.21
CA MET A 5 3.84 6.72 21.95
C MET A 5 3.07 8.00 22.10
N ASP A 6 3.48 9.05 21.40
CA ASP A 6 2.66 10.25 21.32
C ASP A 6 1.51 10.01 20.33
N SER A 7 0.56 10.91 20.27
CA SER A 7 -0.62 10.73 19.43
C SER A 7 -0.29 10.72 17.95
N ALA A 8 0.75 11.43 17.51
CA ALA A 8 1.18 11.41 16.12
C ALA A 8 1.72 10.04 15.72
N SER A 9 2.55 9.43 16.58
CA SER A 9 3.07 8.08 16.33
C SER A 9 1.96 7.05 16.34
N GLU A 10 0.99 7.19 17.22
CA GLU A 10 -0.16 6.29 17.26
C GLU A 10 -0.98 6.39 15.98
N TYR A 11 -1.15 7.60 15.47
CA TYR A 11 -1.90 7.82 14.25
C TYR A 11 -1.20 7.18 13.05
N VAL A 12 0.12 7.36 12.93
CA VAL A 12 0.90 6.74 11.87
C VAL A 12 0.82 5.21 11.97
N ASN A 13 0.92 4.67 13.18
CA ASN A 13 0.84 3.21 13.36
C ASN A 13 -0.50 2.65 12.92
N LYS A 14 -1.59 3.38 13.15
CA LYS A 14 -2.92 2.95 12.67
C LYS A 14 -2.96 2.86 11.15
N TRP A 15 -2.35 3.82 10.46
CA TRP A 15 -2.24 3.76 9.00
C TRP A 15 -1.44 2.54 8.55
N LEU A 16 -0.30 2.28 9.21
CA LEU A 16 0.56 1.15 8.86
C LEU A 16 -0.13 -0.19 9.09
N ILE A 17 -0.88 -0.31 10.18
CA ILE A 17 -1.64 -1.53 10.49
C ILE A 17 -2.70 -1.77 9.42
N LYS A 18 -3.45 -0.72 9.05
CA LYS A 18 -4.47 -0.85 8.02
C LYS A 18 -3.85 -1.18 6.66
N ALA A 19 -2.72 -0.56 6.33
CA ALA A 19 -2.01 -0.86 5.10
C ALA A 19 -1.60 -2.34 5.07
N ASN A 20 -1.05 -2.83 6.17
CA ASN A 20 -0.62 -4.22 6.23
C ASN A 20 -1.79 -5.20 6.18
N ASN A 21 -2.93 -4.81 6.76
CA ASN A 21 -4.13 -5.65 6.68
C ASN A 21 -4.61 -5.78 5.23
N ASP A 22 -4.55 -4.71 4.44
CA ASP A 22 -4.86 -4.79 3.02
C ASP A 22 -3.91 -5.75 2.30
N LEU A 23 -2.62 -5.67 2.61
CA LEU A 23 -1.65 -6.57 2.01
C LEU A 23 -1.91 -8.03 2.40
N LYS A 24 -2.27 -8.27 3.66
CA LYS A 24 -2.62 -9.62 4.13
C LYS A 24 -3.81 -10.20 3.35
N VAL A 25 -4.82 -9.39 3.09
CA VAL A 25 -5.98 -9.84 2.31
C VAL A 25 -5.53 -10.27 0.92
N ALA A 26 -4.71 -9.47 0.26
CA ALA A 26 -4.19 -9.81 -1.06
C ALA A 26 -3.36 -11.10 -1.01
N GLU A 27 -2.49 -11.23 -0.01
CA GLU A 27 -1.64 -12.41 0.14
C GLU A 27 -2.41 -13.67 0.46
N ASN A 28 -3.50 -13.56 1.18
CA ASN A 28 -4.36 -14.71 1.45
C ASN A 28 -5.10 -15.14 0.20
N GLU A 29 -5.62 -14.17 -0.55
CA GLU A 29 -6.39 -14.46 -1.77
C GLU A 29 -5.53 -15.12 -2.85
N ILE A 30 -4.26 -14.71 -3.00
CA ILE A 30 -3.40 -15.26 -4.05
C ILE A 30 -3.05 -16.73 -3.81
N LYS A 31 -3.28 -17.23 -2.60
CA LYS A 31 -3.01 -18.64 -2.26
C LYS A 31 -4.14 -19.58 -2.64
N LEU A 32 -5.30 -19.03 -3.02
CA LEU A 32 -6.43 -19.88 -3.39
C LEU A 32 -6.21 -20.55 -4.74
N PRO A 33 -6.90 -21.66 -5.01
CA PRO A 33 -6.88 -22.23 -6.36
C PRO A 33 -7.33 -21.19 -7.37
N GLN A 34 -6.78 -21.28 -8.58
CA GLN A 34 -7.03 -20.27 -9.61
C GLN A 34 -8.52 -20.05 -9.86
N GLU A 35 -9.31 -21.12 -9.87
CA GLU A 35 -10.75 -21.02 -10.12
C GLU A 35 -11.51 -20.34 -8.99
N ASP A 36 -10.93 -20.27 -7.80
CA ASP A 36 -11.57 -19.63 -6.65
C ASP A 36 -11.03 -18.24 -6.39
N MET A 37 -9.94 -17.88 -7.06
CA MET A 37 -9.24 -16.63 -6.80
C MET A 37 -9.93 -15.44 -7.43
N VAL A 38 -10.12 -14.39 -6.64
CA VAL A 38 -10.67 -13.12 -7.14
C VAL A 38 -9.50 -12.15 -7.35
N THR A 39 -8.99 -12.11 -8.57
CA THR A 39 -7.81 -11.30 -8.88
C THR A 39 -8.06 -9.79 -8.74
N GLU A 40 -9.29 -9.35 -9.00
CA GLU A 40 -9.64 -7.94 -8.77
C GLU A 40 -9.47 -7.53 -7.32
N ALA A 41 -9.83 -8.41 -6.38
CA ALA A 41 -9.68 -8.14 -4.95
C ALA A 41 -8.20 -8.05 -4.58
N ILE A 42 -7.36 -8.90 -5.18
CA ILE A 42 -5.92 -8.86 -4.95
C ILE A 42 -5.35 -7.51 -5.37
N CYS A 43 -5.71 -7.06 -6.56
CA CYS A 43 -5.20 -5.79 -7.09
C CYS A 43 -5.74 -4.60 -6.31
N PHE A 44 -7.03 -4.63 -5.93
CA PHE A 44 -7.62 -3.57 -5.12
C PHE A 44 -6.92 -3.44 -3.76
N HIS A 45 -6.78 -4.55 -3.05
CA HIS A 45 -6.16 -4.49 -1.71
C HIS A 45 -4.67 -4.17 -1.78
N SER A 46 -3.99 -4.58 -2.85
CA SER A 46 -2.60 -4.17 -3.07
C SER A 46 -2.50 -2.65 -3.27
N GLN A 47 -3.42 -2.08 -4.06
CA GLN A 47 -3.46 -0.64 -4.28
C GLN A 47 -3.73 0.09 -2.96
N GLN A 48 -4.70 -0.40 -2.16
CA GLN A 48 -5.02 0.20 -0.87
C GLN A 48 -3.82 0.14 0.08
N ALA A 49 -3.08 -0.97 0.06
CA ALA A 49 -1.89 -1.11 0.89
C ALA A 49 -0.84 -0.05 0.52
N VAL A 50 -0.55 0.09 -0.78
CA VAL A 50 0.43 1.07 -1.26
C VAL A 50 0.02 2.48 -0.87
N GLU A 51 -1.24 2.82 -1.13
CA GLU A 51 -1.76 4.14 -0.80
C GLU A 51 -1.55 4.46 0.69
N LYS A 52 -1.91 3.52 1.55
CA LYS A 52 -1.83 3.73 3.00
C LYS A 52 -0.40 3.76 3.51
N PHE A 53 0.49 2.93 2.96
CA PHE A 53 1.90 2.99 3.33
C PHE A 53 2.52 4.33 2.96
N LEU A 54 2.26 4.82 1.74
CA LEU A 54 2.81 6.10 1.29
C LEU A 54 2.25 7.25 2.14
N LYS A 55 0.95 7.22 2.44
CA LYS A 55 0.33 8.25 3.30
C LYS A 55 0.92 8.24 4.70
N ALA A 56 1.18 7.05 5.28
CA ALA A 56 1.82 6.96 6.59
C ALA A 56 3.18 7.64 6.60
N TYR A 57 3.97 7.41 5.55
CA TYR A 57 5.28 8.05 5.43
C TYR A 57 5.15 9.57 5.35
N LEU A 58 4.22 10.07 4.51
CA LEU A 58 4.02 11.51 4.34
C LEU A 58 3.53 12.18 5.63
N ILE A 59 2.65 11.52 6.37
CA ILE A 59 2.18 12.05 7.66
C ILE A 59 3.37 12.22 8.61
N THR A 60 4.28 11.25 8.63
CA THR A 60 5.47 11.33 9.47
C THR A 60 6.34 12.53 9.07
N LYS A 61 6.35 12.89 7.80
CA LYS A 61 7.14 14.03 7.29
C LYS A 61 6.37 15.35 7.31
N ASN A 62 5.15 15.35 7.84
CA ASN A 62 4.29 16.53 7.89
C ASN A 62 3.99 17.11 6.50
N VAL A 63 3.84 16.24 5.53
CA VAL A 63 3.49 16.62 4.15
C VAL A 63 2.01 16.41 3.95
N GLU A 64 1.30 17.47 3.54
CA GLU A 64 -0.12 17.38 3.24
C GLU A 64 -0.32 16.82 1.83
N PHE A 65 -1.31 15.94 1.66
CA PHE A 65 -1.59 15.32 0.36
C PHE A 65 -3.07 15.39 -0.03
N GLY A 66 -3.93 15.93 0.85
CA GLY A 66 -5.35 16.04 0.55
C GLY A 66 -6.05 14.69 0.51
N LYS A 67 -7.19 14.65 -0.20
CA LYS A 67 -7.98 13.42 -0.33
C LYS A 67 -7.71 12.82 -1.72
N THR A 68 -6.62 12.10 -1.85
CA THR A 68 -6.25 11.52 -3.14
C THR A 68 -6.07 10.02 -3.04
N HIS A 69 -6.33 9.33 -4.16
CA HIS A 69 -6.05 7.91 -4.33
C HIS A 69 -5.03 7.71 -5.45
N ASN A 70 -4.42 8.79 -5.93
CA ASN A 70 -3.45 8.75 -7.03
C ASN A 70 -2.09 8.36 -6.49
N LEU A 71 -1.66 7.13 -6.77
CA LEU A 71 -0.38 6.62 -6.26
C LEU A 71 0.81 7.35 -6.83
N GLU A 72 0.75 7.74 -8.12
CA GLU A 72 1.84 8.46 -8.77
C GLU A 72 2.08 9.80 -8.08
N PHE A 73 1.01 10.49 -7.73
CA PHE A 73 1.11 11.76 -7.01
C PHE A 73 1.70 11.56 -5.60
N LEU A 74 1.20 10.55 -4.87
CA LEU A 74 1.72 10.26 -3.54
C LEU A 74 3.19 9.87 -3.59
N LEU A 75 3.56 9.07 -4.58
CA LEU A 75 4.94 8.63 -4.74
C LEU A 75 5.85 9.82 -5.08
N GLU A 76 5.38 10.75 -5.88
CA GLU A 76 6.14 11.97 -6.18
C GLU A 76 6.40 12.79 -4.93
N LEU A 77 5.37 12.96 -4.08
CA LEU A 77 5.54 13.66 -2.81
C LEU A 77 6.56 12.95 -1.93
N CYS A 78 6.50 11.63 -1.87
CA CYS A 78 7.47 10.85 -1.10
C CYS A 78 8.88 11.02 -1.65
N SER A 79 9.03 11.02 -2.98
CA SER A 79 10.35 11.12 -3.60
C SER A 79 11.01 12.48 -3.35
N LYS A 80 10.21 13.53 -3.11
CA LYS A 80 10.73 14.82 -2.73
C LYS A 80 11.30 14.82 -1.31
N GLN A 81 10.84 13.90 -0.47
CA GLN A 81 11.37 13.76 0.88
C GLN A 81 12.58 12.82 0.91
N ASP A 82 12.57 11.79 0.07
CA ASP A 82 13.64 10.80 0.01
C ASP A 82 13.69 10.22 -1.41
N LYS A 83 14.80 10.45 -2.09
CA LYS A 83 14.95 10.07 -3.50
C LYS A 83 14.78 8.58 -3.78
N ASP A 84 14.93 7.73 -2.74
CA ASP A 84 14.78 6.29 -2.94
C ASP A 84 13.36 5.91 -3.37
N PHE A 85 12.36 6.73 -3.02
CA PHE A 85 11.00 6.50 -3.49
C PHE A 85 10.87 6.67 -5.01
N GLY A 86 11.73 7.48 -5.62
CA GLY A 86 11.71 7.67 -7.07
C GLY A 86 12.10 6.43 -7.85
N LYS A 87 12.65 5.41 -7.20
CA LYS A 87 13.01 4.15 -7.83
C LYS A 87 11.86 3.15 -7.87
N ILE A 88 10.74 3.47 -7.23
CA ILE A 88 9.58 2.57 -7.18
C ILE A 88 8.67 2.85 -8.36
N ASP A 89 8.33 1.79 -9.09
CA ASP A 89 7.36 1.87 -10.20
C ASP A 89 6.08 1.19 -9.73
N VAL A 90 5.00 1.97 -9.63
CA VAL A 90 3.71 1.42 -9.20
C VAL A 90 2.89 0.88 -10.38
N GLY A 91 3.40 1.00 -11.60
CA GLY A 91 2.72 0.48 -12.79
C GLY A 91 1.32 1.02 -12.93
N ASN A 92 0.36 0.14 -13.21
CA ASN A 92 -1.03 0.52 -13.38
C ASN A 92 -1.85 0.38 -12.09
N LEU A 93 -1.19 0.29 -10.94
CA LEU A 93 -1.87 -0.03 -9.69
C LEU A 93 -2.98 0.97 -9.33
N SER A 94 -2.80 2.25 -9.67
CA SER A 94 -3.83 3.27 -9.40
C SER A 94 -5.17 2.98 -10.07
N PHE A 95 -5.16 2.20 -11.16
CA PHE A 95 -6.39 1.79 -11.84
C PHE A 95 -7.34 1.06 -10.88
N TYR A 96 -6.79 0.39 -9.87
CA TYR A 96 -7.55 -0.43 -8.93
C TYR A 96 -7.97 0.33 -7.67
N SER A 97 -7.98 1.66 -7.71
CA SER A 97 -8.32 2.47 -6.53
C SER A 97 -9.78 2.36 -6.08
N VAL A 98 -10.64 1.81 -6.91
CA VAL A 98 -12.03 1.55 -6.54
C VAL A 98 -12.32 0.05 -6.64
N GLU A 99 -13.08 -0.45 -5.65
CA GLU A 99 -13.40 -1.88 -5.59
C GLU A 99 -14.45 -2.27 -6.61
N VAL A 100 -15.44 -1.40 -6.85
CA VAL A 100 -16.53 -1.68 -7.77
C VAL A 100 -16.30 -0.96 -9.08
N ARG A 101 -16.35 -1.70 -10.17
CA ARG A 101 -16.25 -1.16 -11.51
C ARG A 101 -17.54 -1.45 -12.27
N TYR A 102 -17.93 -0.51 -13.12
CA TYR A 102 -19.10 -0.69 -13.97
C TYR A 102 -18.77 -1.67 -15.11
N PRO A 103 -19.77 -2.40 -15.63
CA PRO A 103 -19.50 -3.38 -16.71
C PRO A 103 -18.79 -2.82 -17.93
N ASN A 104 -18.96 -1.54 -18.25
CA ASN A 104 -18.28 -0.93 -19.38
C ASN A 104 -16.79 -0.66 -19.09
N GLU A 105 -16.37 -0.83 -17.86
CA GLU A 105 -14.96 -0.73 -17.45
C GLU A 105 -14.41 -2.12 -17.15
N PHE A 106 -15.02 -3.14 -17.72
CA PHE A 106 -14.72 -4.53 -17.41
C PHE A 106 -13.24 -4.87 -17.70
N HIS A 107 -12.58 -5.39 -16.71
CA HIS A 107 -11.23 -5.90 -16.82
C HIS A 107 -10.99 -6.86 -15.65
N ILE A 108 -10.68 -8.11 -15.98
CA ILE A 108 -10.33 -9.09 -14.96
C ILE A 108 -8.82 -9.27 -15.03
N PRO A 109 -8.05 -8.88 -14.01
CA PRO A 109 -6.62 -9.07 -14.02
C PRO A 109 -6.25 -10.55 -14.13
N SER A 110 -5.17 -10.84 -14.81
CA SER A 110 -4.62 -12.19 -14.84
C SER A 110 -3.97 -12.51 -13.49
N GLY A 111 -3.68 -13.79 -13.26
CA GLY A 111 -2.92 -14.19 -12.08
C GLY A 111 -1.56 -13.51 -12.02
N ASP A 112 -0.91 -13.31 -13.18
CA ASP A 112 0.39 -12.63 -13.22
C ASP A 112 0.26 -11.15 -12.88
N GLU A 113 -0.80 -10.48 -13.34
CA GLU A 113 -1.06 -9.10 -12.94
C GLU A 113 -1.28 -8.99 -11.43
N ALA A 114 -2.04 -9.92 -10.86
CA ALA A 114 -2.30 -9.94 -9.42
C ALA A 114 -1.01 -10.13 -8.64
N LYS A 115 -0.14 -11.03 -9.08
CA LYS A 115 1.17 -11.24 -8.45
C LYS A 115 2.03 -9.97 -8.53
N SER A 116 1.98 -9.29 -9.66
CA SER A 116 2.72 -8.03 -9.84
C SER A 116 2.22 -6.97 -8.86
N CYS A 117 0.90 -6.87 -8.68
CA CYS A 117 0.31 -5.93 -7.72
C CYS A 117 0.81 -6.20 -6.30
N ILE A 118 0.82 -7.46 -5.89
CA ILE A 118 1.34 -7.83 -4.57
C ILE A 118 2.82 -7.49 -4.45
N GLY A 119 3.60 -7.76 -5.49
CA GLY A 119 5.02 -7.44 -5.50
C GLY A 119 5.30 -5.97 -5.26
N ILE A 120 4.53 -5.10 -5.91
CA ILE A 120 4.64 -3.66 -5.72
C ILE A 120 4.32 -3.30 -4.27
N ALA A 121 3.22 -3.84 -3.72
CA ALA A 121 2.81 -3.53 -2.36
C ALA A 121 3.86 -3.99 -1.34
N ARG A 122 4.44 -5.16 -1.53
CA ARG A 122 5.50 -5.66 -0.65
C ARG A 122 6.72 -4.76 -0.69
N ARG A 123 7.09 -4.31 -1.87
CA ARG A 123 8.25 -3.41 -1.99
C ARG A 123 8.00 -2.08 -1.30
N VAL A 124 6.81 -1.49 -1.50
CA VAL A 124 6.48 -0.22 -0.85
C VAL A 124 6.50 -0.40 0.67
N LYS A 125 5.93 -1.49 1.18
CA LYS A 125 5.96 -1.79 2.60
C LYS A 125 7.39 -1.80 3.13
N GLU A 126 8.28 -2.53 2.46
CA GLU A 126 9.67 -2.64 2.89
C GLU A 126 10.36 -1.28 2.92
N VAL A 127 10.19 -0.49 1.87
CA VAL A 127 10.83 0.82 1.80
C VAL A 127 10.30 1.74 2.91
N VAL A 128 8.98 1.80 3.08
CA VAL A 128 8.38 2.67 4.09
C VAL A 128 8.81 2.28 5.49
N LEU A 129 8.74 1.00 5.84
CA LEU A 129 9.15 0.57 7.18
C LEU A 129 10.63 0.85 7.44
N LYS A 130 11.46 0.65 6.43
CA LYS A 130 12.90 0.95 6.55
C LYS A 130 13.13 2.44 6.78
N LYS A 131 12.47 3.29 5.99
CA LYS A 131 12.65 4.75 6.12
C LYS A 131 12.10 5.29 7.43
N LEU A 132 11.08 4.65 7.99
CA LEU A 132 10.54 5.03 9.29
C LEU A 132 11.29 4.36 10.45
N GLU A 133 12.24 3.46 10.12
CA GLU A 133 13.03 2.72 11.11
C GLU A 133 12.15 1.90 12.06
N ILE A 134 11.10 1.28 11.48
CA ILE A 134 10.16 0.47 12.25
C ILE A 134 10.34 -0.99 11.88
N GLY A 135 10.55 -1.83 12.89
CA GLY A 135 10.60 -3.27 12.69
C GLY A 135 9.20 -3.84 12.59
N LYS A 136 9.05 -4.92 11.81
CA LYS A 136 7.75 -5.57 11.64
C LYS A 136 7.17 -6.04 12.97
N SER A 137 8.02 -6.52 13.88
CA SER A 137 7.58 -6.99 15.19
C SER A 137 6.98 -5.87 16.03
N GLU A 138 7.43 -4.63 15.84
CA GLU A 138 6.92 -3.50 16.61
C GLU A 138 5.46 -3.19 16.27
N LEU A 139 5.03 -3.56 15.07
CA LEU A 139 3.66 -3.35 14.62
C LEU A 139 2.85 -4.63 14.62
N ASN A 140 3.47 -5.73 15.03
CA ASN A 140 2.81 -7.04 15.00
C ASN A 140 2.41 -7.44 13.57
N ILE A 141 3.23 -7.13 12.59
CA ILE A 141 2.92 -7.40 11.18
C ILE A 141 3.99 -8.23 10.50
#